data_814552a436861cf41ff26ae6b56d4445
#
_entry.id   814552a436861cf41ff26ae6b56d4445
#
_cell.length_a   1.000
_cell.length_b   1.000
_cell.length_c   1.000
_cell.angle_alpha   90.00
_cell.angle_beta   90.00
_cell.angle_gamma   90.00
#
_symmetry.space_group_name_H-M   'P 1'
#
loop_
_entity.id
_entity.type
_entity.pdbx_description
1 polymer ?
#
loop_
_entity_poly.entity_id
_entity_poly.type
_entity_poly.pdbx_seq_one_letter_code
_entity_poly.pdbx_strand_id
1 'polypeptide(L)'
;MSEVFQEQIKVGKRRIGIRRTPGRGHPVVMLHGLMDSALSWDPFAQAISRPTYAFDLPGFGESSTAGDELYKWRRLYTKALDQLEIESCFILGHSLGGALATTIASASPERVRGLLLMAPAGFGPLPLAQVLGRPEVEFVLGRTAPAAMSCKPVLRLAYSNIFSHHHDLSDDLADRLLAGREGMIPGIRNGMHILRDLSHDHFSQSDYEGPVEGLWGEYDRLVPPERSIEGVLEVFPEAQAEVLEGIGHHPQEEDPVRTLEWISEAPDSGIREPLMLTSGEALS
;
A
#
# COMPACT_ATOMS: atom_id res chain seq x y z
N MET A 1 -5.26 -5.99 -22.25
CA MET A 1 -4.89 -6.03 -20.80
C MET A 1 -3.99 -7.23 -20.57
N SER A 2 -2.93 -7.06 -19.79
CA SER A 2 -2.03 -8.15 -19.43
C SER A 2 -2.72 -9.13 -18.49
N GLU A 3 -2.47 -10.44 -18.66
CA GLU A 3 -3.00 -11.47 -17.76
C GLU A 3 -2.32 -11.37 -16.38
N VAL A 4 -3.10 -11.42 -15.31
CA VAL A 4 -2.59 -11.43 -13.94
C VAL A 4 -2.46 -12.87 -13.47
N PHE A 5 -1.24 -13.26 -13.09
CA PHE A 5 -0.93 -14.57 -12.52
C PHE A 5 -0.87 -14.48 -11.00
N GLN A 6 -1.63 -15.33 -10.33
CA GLN A 6 -1.59 -15.46 -8.87
C GLN A 6 -0.70 -16.64 -8.50
N GLU A 7 0.23 -16.42 -7.59
CA GLU A 7 1.15 -17.44 -7.10
C GLU A 7 1.54 -17.23 -5.64
N GLN A 8 2.14 -18.22 -5.04
CA GLN A 8 2.73 -18.13 -3.71
C GLN A 8 4.19 -18.52 -3.77
N ILE A 9 5.05 -17.72 -3.15
CA ILE A 9 6.45 -18.09 -2.93
C ILE A 9 6.69 -18.43 -1.46
N LYS A 10 7.68 -19.27 -1.20
CA LYS A 10 8.08 -19.66 0.14
C LYS A 10 9.42 -19.03 0.49
N VAL A 11 9.40 -18.07 1.40
CA VAL A 11 10.62 -17.41 1.92
C VAL A 11 10.92 -17.94 3.32
N GLY A 12 11.87 -18.86 3.40
CA GLY A 12 12.14 -19.61 4.64
C GLY A 12 10.92 -20.46 5.05
N LYS A 13 10.34 -20.17 6.23
CA LYS A 13 9.15 -20.88 6.73
C LYS A 13 7.83 -20.17 6.39
N ARG A 14 7.88 -19.00 5.72
CA ARG A 14 6.70 -18.16 5.45
C ARG A 14 6.30 -18.25 3.99
N ARG A 15 4.99 -18.15 3.74
CA ARG A 15 4.43 -17.97 2.40
C ARG A 15 4.17 -16.51 2.17
N ILE A 16 4.36 -16.05 0.94
CA ILE A 16 4.01 -14.72 0.45
C ILE A 16 3.16 -14.91 -0.79
N GLY A 17 1.94 -14.36 -0.75
CA GLY A 17 1.06 -14.26 -1.90
C GLY A 17 1.55 -13.16 -2.84
N ILE A 18 1.52 -13.44 -4.14
CA ILE A 18 1.95 -12.51 -5.18
C ILE A 18 0.95 -12.55 -6.34
N ARG A 19 0.65 -11.37 -6.86
CA ARG A 19 -0.04 -11.20 -8.14
C ARG A 19 0.89 -10.49 -9.08
N ARG A 20 1.13 -11.06 -10.27
CA ARG A 20 2.10 -10.50 -11.19
C ARG A 20 1.60 -10.47 -12.64
N THR A 21 2.10 -9.50 -13.40
CA THR A 21 1.95 -9.44 -14.84
C THR A 21 3.31 -9.47 -15.53
N PRO A 22 3.39 -10.04 -16.74
CA PRO A 22 4.60 -9.94 -17.55
C PRO A 22 4.75 -8.51 -18.11
N GLY A 23 5.97 -8.15 -18.45
CA GLY A 23 6.27 -6.85 -19.06
C GLY A 23 7.73 -6.75 -19.47
N ARG A 24 8.20 -5.54 -19.77
CA ARG A 24 9.59 -5.26 -20.14
C ARG A 24 10.20 -4.19 -19.24
N GLY A 25 11.50 -4.25 -19.02
CA GLY A 25 12.26 -3.30 -18.21
C GLY A 25 12.22 -3.64 -16.72
N HIS A 26 12.55 -2.65 -15.88
CA HIS A 26 12.57 -2.85 -14.44
C HIS A 26 11.16 -3.02 -13.88
N PRO A 27 10.94 -3.99 -13.01
CA PRO A 27 9.62 -4.28 -12.45
C PRO A 27 9.12 -3.17 -11.52
N VAL A 28 7.79 -3.12 -11.37
CA VAL A 28 7.08 -2.34 -10.34
C VAL A 28 6.61 -3.30 -9.25
N VAL A 29 7.12 -3.11 -8.06
CA VAL A 29 6.68 -3.80 -6.84
C VAL A 29 5.57 -2.98 -6.20
N MET A 30 4.44 -3.61 -5.86
CA MET A 30 3.26 -2.95 -5.30
C MET A 30 2.94 -3.51 -3.92
N LEU A 31 2.80 -2.62 -2.93
CA LEU A 31 2.57 -2.95 -1.53
C LEU A 31 1.29 -2.24 -1.05
N HIS A 32 0.29 -3.03 -0.67
CA HIS A 32 -1.02 -2.52 -0.25
C HIS A 32 -1.02 -1.99 1.20
N GLY A 33 -2.10 -1.32 1.58
CA GLY A 33 -2.31 -0.81 2.94
C GLY A 33 -2.82 -1.85 3.95
N LEU A 34 -3.09 -1.39 5.17
CA LEU A 34 -3.73 -2.21 6.19
C LEU A 34 -5.13 -2.63 5.73
N MET A 35 -5.53 -3.88 5.99
CA MET A 35 -6.84 -4.46 5.65
C MET A 35 -7.13 -4.61 4.15
N ASP A 36 -6.10 -4.58 3.32
CA ASP A 36 -6.20 -4.76 1.89
C ASP A 36 -5.42 -6.02 1.43
N SER A 37 -5.25 -6.23 0.14
CA SER A 37 -4.49 -7.32 -0.45
C SER A 37 -3.87 -6.94 -1.80
N ALA A 38 -3.01 -7.79 -2.35
CA ALA A 38 -2.43 -7.60 -3.66
C ALA A 38 -3.47 -7.48 -4.79
N LEU A 39 -4.70 -7.94 -4.55
CA LEU A 39 -5.79 -7.92 -5.53
C LEU A 39 -6.22 -6.51 -5.93
N SER A 40 -6.13 -5.52 -5.04
CA SER A 40 -6.48 -4.12 -5.34
C SER A 40 -5.56 -3.50 -6.39
N TRP A 41 -4.41 -4.08 -6.62
CA TRP A 41 -3.47 -3.62 -7.64
C TRP A 41 -3.71 -4.18 -9.05
N ASP A 42 -4.64 -5.14 -9.23
CA ASP A 42 -4.87 -5.77 -10.53
C ASP A 42 -5.19 -4.77 -11.66
N PRO A 43 -6.06 -3.76 -11.47
CA PRO A 43 -6.35 -2.79 -12.53
C PRO A 43 -5.09 -2.04 -12.99
N PHE A 44 -4.24 -1.67 -12.04
CA PHE A 44 -2.98 -0.95 -12.29
C PHE A 44 -1.94 -1.88 -12.93
N ALA A 45 -1.79 -3.09 -12.40
CA ALA A 45 -0.89 -4.10 -12.93
C ALA A 45 -1.19 -4.44 -14.40
N GLN A 46 -2.46 -4.47 -14.78
CA GLN A 46 -2.88 -4.71 -16.17
C GLN A 46 -2.63 -3.54 -17.11
N ALA A 47 -2.62 -2.32 -16.58
CA ALA A 47 -2.42 -1.09 -17.34
C ALA A 47 -0.94 -0.71 -17.50
N ILE A 48 -0.07 -1.12 -16.57
CA ILE A 48 1.37 -0.84 -16.60
C ILE A 48 2.05 -1.81 -17.58
N SER A 49 2.89 -1.30 -18.49
CA SER A 49 3.60 -2.10 -19.50
C SER A 49 4.83 -2.84 -18.94
N ARG A 50 5.28 -2.49 -17.74
CA ARG A 50 6.39 -3.14 -17.04
C ARG A 50 5.95 -4.42 -16.34
N PRO A 51 6.89 -5.34 -16.02
CA PRO A 51 6.56 -6.43 -15.11
C PRO A 51 6.07 -5.86 -13.77
N THR A 52 4.97 -6.39 -13.25
CA THR A 52 4.46 -5.97 -11.94
C THR A 52 4.47 -7.14 -10.96
N TYR A 53 4.71 -6.83 -9.69
CA TYR A 53 4.67 -7.78 -8.57
C TYR A 53 3.93 -7.12 -7.41
N ALA A 54 2.64 -7.39 -7.31
CA ALA A 54 1.84 -6.98 -6.16
C ALA A 54 1.91 -8.05 -5.08
N PHE A 55 2.38 -7.67 -3.89
CA PHE A 55 2.58 -8.58 -2.77
C PHE A 55 1.47 -8.44 -1.74
N ASP A 56 0.97 -9.55 -1.24
CA ASP A 56 0.18 -9.56 -0.02
C ASP A 56 1.07 -9.29 1.19
N LEU A 57 0.75 -8.28 2.00
CA LEU A 57 1.47 -7.99 3.24
C LEU A 57 1.30 -9.12 4.28
N PRO A 58 2.18 -9.24 5.29
CA PRO A 58 2.15 -10.34 6.23
C PRO A 58 0.85 -10.43 7.01
N GLY A 59 0.15 -11.56 6.86
CA GLY A 59 -1.14 -11.83 7.48
C GLY A 59 -2.34 -11.30 6.69
N PHE A 60 -2.12 -10.88 5.43
CA PHE A 60 -3.17 -10.50 4.49
C PHE A 60 -3.13 -11.40 3.26
N GLY A 61 -4.25 -11.47 2.54
CA GLY A 61 -4.37 -12.31 1.35
C GLY A 61 -3.88 -13.74 1.60
N GLU A 62 -2.95 -14.19 0.80
CA GLU A 62 -2.36 -15.54 0.92
C GLU A 62 -1.04 -15.57 1.70
N SER A 63 -0.63 -14.43 2.31
CA SER A 63 0.62 -14.32 3.04
C SER A 63 0.51 -14.80 4.49
N SER A 64 1.55 -15.53 4.94
CA SER A 64 1.72 -15.87 6.36
C SER A 64 2.03 -14.63 7.20
N THR A 65 1.65 -14.60 8.46
CA THR A 65 2.03 -13.55 9.40
C THR A 65 3.55 -13.47 9.63
N ALA A 66 4.09 -12.29 9.90
CA ALA A 66 5.54 -12.06 10.11
C ALA A 66 5.91 -11.34 11.41
N GLY A 67 4.99 -11.27 12.39
CA GLY A 67 5.16 -10.48 13.61
C GLY A 67 4.77 -9.02 13.39
N ASP A 68 5.06 -8.19 14.36
CA ASP A 68 4.57 -6.82 14.49
C ASP A 68 5.70 -5.76 14.44
N GLU A 69 6.84 -6.10 13.87
CA GLU A 69 7.93 -5.15 13.65
C GLU A 69 8.20 -4.96 12.15
N LEU A 70 8.20 -3.70 11.72
CA LEU A 70 8.39 -3.32 10.32
C LEU A 70 9.70 -3.84 9.72
N TYR A 71 10.80 -3.87 10.51
CA TYR A 71 12.08 -4.41 10.04
C TYR A 71 12.02 -5.91 9.70
N LYS A 72 11.15 -6.70 10.38
CA LYS A 72 10.94 -8.12 10.05
C LYS A 72 10.22 -8.27 8.71
N TRP A 73 9.25 -7.38 8.45
CA TRP A 73 8.57 -7.34 7.15
C TRP A 73 9.55 -6.95 6.05
N ARG A 74 10.32 -5.88 6.24
CA ARG A 74 11.39 -5.49 5.31
C ARG A 74 12.29 -6.67 4.94
N ARG A 75 12.86 -7.34 5.94
CA ARG A 75 13.75 -8.51 5.72
C ARG A 75 13.08 -9.65 4.96
N LEU A 76 11.79 -9.86 5.18
CA LEU A 76 11.02 -10.87 4.48
C LEU A 76 10.88 -10.51 2.99
N TYR A 77 10.50 -9.26 2.68
CA TYR A 77 10.31 -8.81 1.31
C TYR A 77 11.63 -8.62 0.55
N THR A 78 12.69 -8.15 1.19
CA THR A 78 14.03 -8.14 0.57
C THR A 78 14.43 -9.54 0.11
N LYS A 79 14.22 -10.56 0.94
CA LYS A 79 14.48 -11.96 0.56
C LYS A 79 13.52 -12.47 -0.53
N ALA A 80 12.28 -11.99 -0.54
CA ALA A 80 11.36 -12.32 -1.63
C ALA A 80 11.84 -11.76 -2.96
N LEU A 81 12.32 -10.52 -2.97
CA LEU A 81 12.92 -9.90 -4.16
C LEU A 81 14.17 -10.67 -4.62
N ASP A 82 15.04 -11.10 -3.68
CA ASP A 82 16.20 -11.94 -4.00
C ASP A 82 15.80 -13.26 -4.66
N GLN A 83 14.78 -13.93 -4.13
CA GLN A 83 14.29 -15.21 -4.65
C GLN A 83 13.62 -15.07 -6.03
N LEU A 84 13.04 -13.92 -6.31
CA LEU A 84 12.43 -13.58 -7.61
C LEU A 84 13.44 -13.00 -8.60
N GLU A 85 14.73 -12.94 -8.22
CA GLU A 85 15.82 -12.38 -9.01
C GLU A 85 15.56 -10.92 -9.43
N ILE A 86 14.84 -10.17 -8.57
CA ILE A 86 14.57 -8.74 -8.77
C ILE A 86 15.73 -7.95 -8.17
N GLU A 87 16.74 -7.65 -8.99
CA GLU A 87 17.92 -6.90 -8.57
C GLU A 87 17.62 -5.43 -8.32
N SER A 88 16.76 -4.82 -9.16
CA SER A 88 16.30 -3.44 -8.98
C SER A 88 14.88 -3.25 -9.48
N CYS A 89 14.10 -2.38 -8.81
CA CYS A 89 12.67 -2.17 -9.08
C CYS A 89 12.23 -0.75 -8.72
N PHE A 90 11.06 -0.37 -9.22
CA PHE A 90 10.27 0.71 -8.65
C PHE A 90 9.39 0.13 -7.54
N ILE A 91 9.12 0.90 -6.49
CA ILE A 91 8.23 0.45 -5.42
C ILE A 91 7.07 1.44 -5.28
N LEU A 92 5.85 0.95 -5.46
CA LEU A 92 4.61 1.65 -5.18
C LEU A 92 4.06 1.15 -3.86
N GLY A 93 3.91 2.01 -2.87
CA GLY A 93 3.42 1.64 -1.55
C GLY A 93 2.27 2.52 -1.08
N HIS A 94 1.14 1.90 -0.69
CA HIS A 94 0.01 2.59 -0.09
C HIS A 94 0.01 2.45 1.43
N SER A 95 -0.15 3.57 2.15
CA SER A 95 -0.35 3.59 3.61
C SER A 95 0.75 2.80 4.36
N LEU A 96 0.41 1.71 5.06
CA LEU A 96 1.38 0.79 5.69
C LEU A 96 2.36 0.19 4.69
N GLY A 97 1.92 -0.10 3.45
CA GLY A 97 2.79 -0.50 2.35
C GLY A 97 3.78 0.59 1.95
N GLY A 98 3.40 1.86 2.07
CA GLY A 98 4.28 3.02 1.90
C GLY A 98 5.40 3.06 2.94
N ALA A 99 5.07 2.82 4.22
CA ALA A 99 6.06 2.70 5.28
C ALA A 99 7.04 1.55 5.02
N LEU A 100 6.54 0.39 4.56
CA LEU A 100 7.39 -0.74 4.20
C LEU A 100 8.27 -0.44 2.99
N ALA A 101 7.71 0.21 1.96
CA ALA A 101 8.44 0.64 0.76
C ALA A 101 9.62 1.56 1.12
N THR A 102 9.36 2.58 1.94
CA THR A 102 10.39 3.50 2.45
C THR A 102 11.47 2.77 3.25
N THR A 103 11.07 1.83 4.11
CA THR A 103 12.02 1.03 4.90
C THR A 103 12.89 0.13 4.01
N ILE A 104 12.36 -0.39 2.89
CA ILE A 104 13.13 -1.15 1.91
C ILE A 104 14.11 -0.22 1.19
N ALA A 105 13.65 0.95 0.71
CA ALA A 105 14.48 1.93 0.02
C ALA A 105 15.64 2.42 0.91
N SER A 106 15.37 2.75 2.17
CA SER A 106 16.39 3.19 3.12
C SER A 106 17.46 2.12 3.42
N ALA A 107 17.09 0.85 3.38
CA ALA A 107 17.99 -0.24 3.71
C ALA A 107 18.74 -0.85 2.51
N SER A 108 18.28 -0.59 1.30
CA SER A 108 18.82 -1.10 0.04
C SER A 108 18.58 -0.09 -1.08
N PRO A 109 19.15 1.14 -0.95
CA PRO A 109 18.87 2.25 -1.86
C PRO A 109 19.26 1.91 -3.31
N GLU A 110 20.31 1.12 -3.52
CA GLU A 110 20.77 0.67 -4.83
C GLU A 110 19.73 -0.21 -5.57
N ARG A 111 18.81 -0.80 -4.84
CA ARG A 111 17.74 -1.66 -5.38
C ARG A 111 16.52 -0.86 -5.85
N VAL A 112 16.29 0.31 -5.28
CA VAL A 112 15.09 1.09 -5.53
C VAL A 112 15.38 2.21 -6.52
N ARG A 113 14.80 2.11 -7.70
CA ARG A 113 14.97 3.06 -8.80
C ARG A 113 14.07 4.28 -8.69
N GLY A 114 12.95 4.13 -8.02
CA GLY A 114 11.99 5.18 -7.74
C GLY A 114 10.98 4.69 -6.71
N LEU A 115 10.53 5.60 -5.86
CA LEU A 115 9.62 5.34 -4.77
C LEU A 115 8.33 6.13 -4.99
N LEU A 116 7.21 5.44 -5.19
CA LEU A 116 5.88 6.01 -5.32
C LEU A 116 5.13 5.77 -4.01
N LEU A 117 4.81 6.83 -3.31
CA LEU A 117 4.19 6.79 -1.98
C LEU A 117 2.76 7.31 -2.05
N MET A 118 1.79 6.44 -1.84
CA MET A 118 0.38 6.80 -1.80
C MET A 118 -0.09 6.85 -0.34
N ALA A 119 -0.38 8.06 0.15
CA ALA A 119 -0.76 8.30 1.54
C ALA A 119 0.10 7.52 2.56
N PRO A 120 1.45 7.62 2.51
CA PRO A 120 2.34 6.74 3.26
C PRO A 120 2.24 6.96 4.77
N ALA A 121 2.14 5.88 5.54
CA ALA A 121 2.19 5.95 6.99
C ALA A 121 3.62 6.24 7.49
N GLY A 122 3.73 6.97 8.62
CA GLY A 122 4.99 7.19 9.34
C GLY A 122 5.68 8.53 9.06
N PHE A 123 5.15 9.36 8.17
CA PHE A 123 5.69 10.69 7.86
C PHE A 123 4.94 11.83 8.57
N GLY A 124 3.88 11.50 9.28
CA GLY A 124 3.07 12.45 10.03
C GLY A 124 2.29 11.73 11.13
N PRO A 125 1.49 12.47 11.89
CA PRO A 125 0.67 11.88 12.94
C PRO A 125 -0.36 10.91 12.34
N LEU A 126 -0.59 9.79 13.02
CA LEU A 126 -1.60 8.79 12.71
C LEU A 126 -2.65 8.76 13.84
N PRO A 127 -3.56 9.75 13.92
CA PRO A 127 -4.43 9.94 15.09
C PRO A 127 -5.29 8.73 15.40
N LEU A 128 -5.86 8.11 14.35
CA LEU A 128 -6.71 6.93 14.53
C LEU A 128 -5.89 5.71 14.98
N ALA A 129 -4.71 5.48 14.40
CA ALA A 129 -3.85 4.37 14.79
C ALA A 129 -3.38 4.50 16.26
N GLN A 130 -3.08 5.73 16.71
CA GLN A 130 -2.71 6.00 18.09
C GLN A 130 -3.86 5.71 19.09
N VAL A 131 -5.10 5.99 18.69
CA VAL A 131 -6.29 5.66 19.51
C VAL A 131 -6.58 4.17 19.51
N LEU A 132 -6.64 3.56 18.32
CA LEU A 132 -6.99 2.15 18.17
C LEU A 132 -5.92 1.20 18.72
N GLY A 133 -4.65 1.61 18.73
CA GLY A 133 -3.53 0.85 19.27
C GLY A 133 -3.38 0.97 20.82
N ARG A 134 -4.30 1.66 21.53
CA ARG A 134 -4.31 1.64 23.00
C ARG A 134 -4.73 0.27 23.50
N PRO A 135 -4.05 -0.30 24.52
CA PRO A 135 -4.32 -1.65 25.00
C PRO A 135 -5.79 -1.90 25.37
N GLU A 136 -6.45 -0.90 25.96
CA GLU A 136 -7.85 -0.98 26.36
C GLU A 136 -8.79 -1.04 25.15
N VAL A 137 -8.50 -0.23 24.13
CA VAL A 137 -9.25 -0.18 22.87
C VAL A 137 -9.01 -1.45 22.06
N GLU A 138 -7.77 -1.89 21.94
CA GLU A 138 -7.39 -3.14 21.26
C GLU A 138 -8.07 -4.35 21.91
N PHE A 139 -8.13 -4.42 23.26
CA PHE A 139 -8.81 -5.48 23.98
C PHE A 139 -10.30 -5.57 23.66
N VAL A 140 -10.98 -4.42 23.55
CA VAL A 140 -12.40 -4.35 23.19
C VAL A 140 -12.60 -4.69 21.72
N LEU A 141 -11.85 -4.04 20.84
CA LEU A 141 -11.96 -4.24 19.39
C LEU A 141 -11.60 -5.67 18.99
N GLY A 142 -10.59 -6.28 19.60
CA GLY A 142 -10.22 -7.67 19.33
C GLY A 142 -11.36 -8.67 19.56
N ARG A 143 -12.35 -8.30 20.39
CA ARG A 143 -13.55 -9.12 20.67
C ARG A 143 -14.74 -8.75 19.81
N THR A 144 -14.92 -7.48 19.48
CA THR A 144 -16.13 -6.97 18.83
C THR A 144 -15.94 -6.73 17.33
N ALA A 145 -14.77 -6.29 16.90
CA ALA A 145 -14.49 -5.96 15.51
C ALA A 145 -14.69 -7.16 14.54
N PRO A 146 -14.30 -8.41 14.87
CA PRO A 146 -14.53 -9.53 13.96
C PRO A 146 -16.00 -9.74 13.61
N ALA A 147 -16.91 -9.58 14.59
CA ALA A 147 -18.34 -9.67 14.36
C ALA A 147 -18.91 -8.46 13.60
N ALA A 148 -18.45 -7.26 13.96
CA ALA A 148 -18.86 -6.02 13.29
C ALA A 148 -18.40 -5.98 11.83
N MET A 149 -17.16 -6.34 11.57
CA MET A 149 -16.57 -6.41 10.22
C MET A 149 -17.15 -7.56 9.37
N SER A 150 -17.90 -8.47 9.97
CA SER A 150 -18.65 -9.51 9.24
C SER A 150 -19.97 -9.00 8.65
N CYS A 151 -20.36 -7.79 8.99
CA CYS A 151 -21.62 -7.19 8.56
C CYS A 151 -21.34 -6.17 7.44
N LYS A 152 -21.71 -6.48 6.19
CA LYS A 152 -21.50 -5.57 5.03
C LYS A 152 -21.98 -4.14 5.28
N PRO A 153 -23.17 -3.87 5.87
CA PRO A 153 -23.59 -2.51 6.19
C PRO A 153 -22.65 -1.76 7.14
N VAL A 154 -22.12 -2.45 8.17
CA VAL A 154 -21.16 -1.83 9.11
C VAL A 154 -19.83 -1.55 8.42
N LEU A 155 -19.35 -2.48 7.59
CA LEU A 155 -18.14 -2.31 6.80
C LEU A 155 -18.27 -1.13 5.84
N ARG A 156 -19.41 -1.00 5.13
CA ARG A 156 -19.69 0.13 4.24
C ARG A 156 -19.72 1.45 5.00
N LEU A 157 -20.41 1.50 6.13
CA LEU A 157 -20.46 2.72 6.95
C LEU A 157 -19.07 3.13 7.45
N ALA A 158 -18.25 2.17 7.88
CA ALA A 158 -16.89 2.43 8.32
C ALA A 158 -16.02 2.92 7.14
N TYR A 159 -16.14 2.27 5.99
CA TYR A 159 -15.39 2.65 4.79
C TYR A 159 -15.71 4.07 4.35
N SER A 160 -16.98 4.39 4.10
CA SER A 160 -17.41 5.71 3.61
C SER A 160 -17.16 6.86 4.59
N ASN A 161 -16.92 6.61 5.86
CA ASN A 161 -16.71 7.66 6.86
C ASN A 161 -15.30 7.75 7.42
N ILE A 162 -14.52 6.66 7.35
CA ILE A 162 -13.18 6.59 7.95
C ILE A 162 -12.13 6.51 6.85
N PHE A 163 -12.33 5.64 5.87
CA PHE A 163 -11.33 5.29 4.86
C PHE A 163 -11.47 6.07 3.57
N SER A 164 -12.68 6.51 3.21
CA SER A 164 -12.94 7.27 1.98
C SER A 164 -13.66 8.58 2.26
N HIS A 165 -13.78 9.43 1.24
CA HIS A 165 -14.58 10.63 1.30
C HIS A 165 -15.90 10.45 0.51
N HIS A 166 -16.95 9.96 1.21
CA HIS A 166 -18.30 9.74 0.65
C HIS A 166 -18.36 8.72 -0.51
N HIS A 167 -17.30 7.98 -0.79
CA HIS A 167 -17.37 6.85 -1.70
C HIS A 167 -18.02 5.65 -1.02
N ASP A 168 -19.02 5.09 -1.66
CA ASP A 168 -19.60 3.83 -1.23
C ASP A 168 -18.64 2.68 -1.52
N LEU A 169 -18.43 1.85 -0.53
CA LEU A 169 -17.70 0.59 -0.71
C LEU A 169 -18.43 -0.27 -1.75
N SER A 170 -17.79 -0.53 -2.89
CA SER A 170 -18.36 -1.41 -3.91
C SER A 170 -18.66 -2.80 -3.35
N ASP A 171 -19.62 -3.52 -3.95
CA ASP A 171 -19.91 -4.90 -3.52
C ASP A 171 -18.71 -5.81 -3.67
N ASP A 172 -17.93 -5.64 -4.74
CA ASP A 172 -16.72 -6.41 -5.01
C ASP A 172 -15.64 -6.16 -3.94
N LEU A 173 -15.37 -4.90 -3.61
CA LEU A 173 -14.40 -4.56 -2.54
C LEU A 173 -14.90 -5.06 -1.17
N ALA A 174 -16.20 -4.92 -0.89
CA ALA A 174 -16.79 -5.47 0.34
C ALA A 174 -16.63 -6.99 0.43
N ASP A 175 -16.86 -7.71 -0.66
CA ASP A 175 -16.70 -9.16 -0.72
C ASP A 175 -15.24 -9.58 -0.60
N ARG A 176 -14.31 -8.86 -1.21
CA ARG A 176 -12.85 -9.06 -1.05
C ARG A 176 -12.42 -8.90 0.41
N LEU A 177 -12.84 -7.83 1.06
CA LEU A 177 -12.54 -7.57 2.48
C LEU A 177 -13.14 -8.63 3.41
N LEU A 178 -14.32 -9.18 3.06
CA LEU A 178 -14.99 -10.22 3.85
C LEU A 178 -14.42 -11.63 3.61
N ALA A 179 -13.95 -11.94 2.41
CA ALA A 179 -13.50 -13.29 2.06
C ALA A 179 -12.24 -13.73 2.82
N GLY A 180 -11.32 -12.80 3.12
CA GLY A 180 -10.05 -13.08 3.81
C GLY A 180 -10.06 -12.92 5.32
N ARG A 181 -11.16 -12.52 5.93
CA ARG A 181 -11.25 -11.94 7.29
C ARG A 181 -10.69 -12.79 8.43
N GLU A 182 -10.91 -14.11 8.44
CA GLU A 182 -10.47 -14.97 9.55
C GLU A 182 -8.95 -15.07 9.62
N GLY A 183 -8.28 -15.08 8.46
CA GLY A 183 -6.82 -15.06 8.35
C GLY A 183 -6.23 -13.67 8.61
N MET A 184 -7.00 -12.58 8.41
CA MET A 184 -6.52 -11.21 8.49
C MET A 184 -6.41 -10.65 9.92
N ILE A 185 -7.11 -11.22 10.91
CA ILE A 185 -7.10 -10.68 12.28
C ILE A 185 -5.68 -10.54 12.87
N PRO A 186 -4.80 -11.55 12.78
CA PRO A 186 -3.43 -11.40 13.22
C PRO A 186 -2.64 -10.37 12.41
N GLY A 187 -2.89 -10.25 11.10
CA GLY A 187 -2.29 -9.25 10.22
C GLY A 187 -2.70 -7.84 10.61
N ILE A 188 -4.00 -7.61 10.84
CA ILE A 188 -4.54 -6.32 11.29
C ILE A 188 -3.90 -5.91 12.63
N ARG A 189 -3.85 -6.82 13.61
CA ARG A 189 -3.23 -6.54 14.91
C ARG A 189 -1.75 -6.16 14.77
N ASN A 190 -0.99 -6.96 14.02
CA ASN A 190 0.43 -6.69 13.82
C ASN A 190 0.65 -5.36 13.06
N GLY A 191 -0.15 -5.08 12.03
CA GLY A 191 -0.10 -3.84 11.29
C GLY A 191 -0.46 -2.62 12.16
N MET A 192 -1.47 -2.75 13.03
CA MET A 192 -1.82 -1.69 13.99
C MET A 192 -0.71 -1.41 15.01
N HIS A 193 -0.01 -2.44 15.50
CA HIS A 193 1.16 -2.26 16.36
C HIS A 193 2.27 -1.51 15.62
N ILE A 194 2.57 -1.90 14.37
CA ILE A 194 3.52 -1.18 13.53
C ILE A 194 3.11 0.29 13.38
N LEU A 195 1.85 0.57 12.98
CA LEU A 195 1.36 1.93 12.78
C LEU A 195 1.39 2.78 14.06
N ARG A 196 1.09 2.19 15.22
CA ARG A 196 1.18 2.86 16.52
C ARG A 196 2.63 3.26 16.84
N ASP A 197 3.57 2.37 16.55
CA ASP A 197 4.98 2.54 16.90
C ASP A 197 5.77 3.33 15.84
N LEU A 198 5.16 3.60 14.66
CA LEU A 198 5.71 4.49 13.65
C LEU A 198 5.68 5.94 14.14
N SER A 199 6.82 6.58 14.12
CA SER A 199 7.00 8.01 14.35
C SER A 199 7.66 8.65 13.14
N HIS A 200 7.57 9.97 13.05
CA HIS A 200 8.25 10.78 12.04
C HIS A 200 9.77 10.49 11.99
N ASP A 201 10.40 10.30 13.15
CA ASP A 201 11.84 10.03 13.25
C ASP A 201 12.26 8.68 12.67
N HIS A 202 11.31 7.79 12.38
CA HIS A 202 11.60 6.45 11.89
C HIS A 202 12.34 6.45 10.54
N PHE A 203 12.09 7.45 9.70
CA PHE A 203 12.68 7.58 8.37
C PHE A 203 13.72 8.71 8.26
N SER A 204 13.94 9.48 9.32
CA SER A 204 14.83 10.67 9.33
C SER A 204 16.29 10.38 8.95
N GLN A 205 16.71 9.12 8.98
CA GLN A 205 18.06 8.67 8.62
C GLN A 205 18.05 7.83 7.34
N SER A 206 17.17 8.12 6.39
CA SER A 206 17.15 7.42 5.10
C SER A 206 18.32 7.84 4.24
N ASP A 207 19.11 6.87 3.78
CA ASP A 207 20.20 7.08 2.79
C ASP A 207 19.68 6.98 1.33
N TYR A 208 18.38 6.92 1.12
CA TYR A 208 17.82 6.85 -0.22
C TYR A 208 17.77 8.23 -0.86
N GLU A 209 18.50 8.40 -1.96
CA GLU A 209 18.61 9.63 -2.75
C GLU A 209 17.91 9.53 -4.12
N GLY A 210 17.22 8.42 -4.39
CA GLY A 210 16.48 8.26 -5.64
C GLY A 210 15.19 9.08 -5.69
N PRO A 211 14.51 9.13 -6.84
CA PRO A 211 13.28 9.89 -7.00
C PRO A 211 12.15 9.38 -6.11
N VAL A 212 11.41 10.33 -5.52
CA VAL A 212 10.25 10.07 -4.66
C VAL A 212 9.06 10.88 -5.16
N GLU A 213 7.96 10.20 -5.42
CA GLU A 213 6.68 10.79 -5.82
C GLU A 213 5.64 10.44 -4.76
N GLY A 214 4.87 11.42 -4.32
CA GLY A 214 3.84 11.23 -3.30
C GLY A 214 2.45 11.65 -3.78
N LEU A 215 1.44 10.85 -3.44
CA LEU A 215 0.03 11.10 -3.75
C LEU A 215 -0.82 10.99 -2.50
N TRP A 216 -1.69 11.98 -2.27
CA TRP A 216 -2.64 11.97 -1.15
C TRP A 216 -4.04 12.36 -1.63
N GLY A 217 -5.05 11.94 -0.88
CA GLY A 217 -6.39 12.49 -1.01
C GLY A 217 -6.58 13.70 -0.09
N GLU A 218 -7.28 14.73 -0.58
CA GLU A 218 -7.57 15.98 0.16
C GLU A 218 -8.26 15.71 1.52
N TYR A 219 -9.15 14.72 1.55
CA TYR A 219 -9.95 14.38 2.73
C TYR A 219 -9.44 13.16 3.50
N ASP A 220 -8.18 12.80 3.33
CA ASP A 220 -7.59 11.68 4.06
C ASP A 220 -7.49 12.00 5.57
N ARG A 221 -8.30 11.27 6.35
CA ARG A 221 -8.36 11.40 7.82
C ARG A 221 -7.43 10.44 8.56
N LEU A 222 -6.92 9.43 7.86
CA LEU A 222 -6.01 8.44 8.44
C LEU A 222 -4.56 8.91 8.37
N VAL A 223 -4.18 9.47 7.22
CA VAL A 223 -2.87 10.05 6.94
C VAL A 223 -3.08 11.46 6.39
N PRO A 224 -3.36 12.45 7.26
CA PRO A 224 -3.66 13.81 6.83
C PRO A 224 -2.57 14.38 5.91
N PRO A 225 -2.94 14.87 4.68
CA PRO A 225 -1.97 15.21 3.65
C PRO A 225 -0.98 16.27 4.10
N GLU A 226 -1.44 17.36 4.71
CA GLU A 226 -0.58 18.49 5.11
C GLU A 226 0.63 18.04 5.94
N ARG A 227 0.40 17.28 7.00
CA ARG A 227 1.45 16.81 7.91
C ARG A 227 2.29 15.69 7.33
N SER A 228 1.67 14.83 6.52
CA SER A 228 2.38 13.72 5.88
C SER A 228 3.30 14.23 4.77
N ILE A 229 2.87 15.22 3.99
CA ILE A 229 3.68 15.88 2.95
C ILE A 229 4.88 16.59 3.60
N GLU A 230 4.65 17.38 4.66
CA GLU A 230 5.74 18.02 5.42
C GLU A 230 6.80 16.97 5.82
N GLY A 231 6.38 15.85 6.43
CA GLY A 231 7.30 14.80 6.85
C GLY A 231 7.99 14.06 5.71
N VAL A 232 7.32 13.87 4.57
CA VAL A 232 7.98 13.32 3.37
C VAL A 232 9.06 14.26 2.87
N LEU A 233 8.79 15.57 2.77
CA LEU A 233 9.74 16.58 2.30
C LEU A 233 10.91 16.81 3.29
N GLU A 234 10.71 16.59 4.58
CA GLU A 234 11.81 16.61 5.56
C GLU A 234 12.79 15.43 5.35
N VAL A 235 12.29 14.25 4.96
CA VAL A 235 13.12 13.06 4.69
C VAL A 235 13.68 13.06 3.27
N PHE A 236 12.87 13.49 2.30
CA PHE A 236 13.17 13.51 0.87
C PHE A 236 12.91 14.91 0.30
N PRO A 237 13.85 15.85 0.41
CA PRO A 237 13.64 17.25 0.03
C PRO A 237 13.28 17.48 -1.44
N GLU A 238 13.68 16.56 -2.34
CA GLU A 238 13.40 16.63 -3.78
C GLU A 238 12.11 15.88 -4.17
N ALA A 239 11.35 15.34 -3.20
CA ALA A 239 10.13 14.63 -3.48
C ALA A 239 9.07 15.52 -4.12
N GLN A 240 8.34 14.97 -5.09
CA GLN A 240 7.14 15.62 -5.65
C GLN A 240 5.92 15.17 -4.84
N ALA A 241 5.00 16.09 -4.61
CA ALA A 241 3.77 15.81 -3.83
C ALA A 241 2.54 16.30 -4.59
N GLU A 242 1.55 15.42 -4.73
CA GLU A 242 0.26 15.72 -5.35
C GLU A 242 -0.89 15.40 -4.40
N VAL A 243 -1.93 16.23 -4.42
CA VAL A 243 -3.14 16.02 -3.63
C VAL A 243 -4.34 15.97 -4.58
N LEU A 244 -5.06 14.86 -4.55
CA LEU A 244 -6.28 14.68 -5.32
C LEU A 244 -7.49 15.27 -4.58
N GLU A 245 -8.14 16.25 -5.20
CA GLU A 245 -9.37 16.87 -4.68
C GLU A 245 -10.52 15.87 -4.62
N GLY A 246 -11.30 15.91 -3.55
CA GLY A 246 -12.49 15.08 -3.37
C GLY A 246 -12.21 13.65 -2.93
N ILE A 247 -10.97 13.26 -2.69
CA ILE A 247 -10.54 11.89 -2.42
C ILE A 247 -10.13 11.71 -0.95
N GLY A 248 -10.39 10.53 -0.38
CA GLY A 248 -9.97 10.13 0.96
C GLY A 248 -8.67 9.34 0.96
N HIS A 249 -8.63 8.28 1.79
CA HIS A 249 -7.39 7.51 2.04
C HIS A 249 -7.04 6.48 0.95
N HIS A 250 -8.00 6.13 0.08
CA HIS A 250 -7.81 5.09 -0.93
C HIS A 250 -7.91 5.63 -2.37
N PRO A 251 -6.97 6.47 -2.84
CA PRO A 251 -6.99 7.01 -4.19
C PRO A 251 -7.17 5.93 -5.26
N GLN A 252 -6.54 4.77 -5.09
CA GLN A 252 -6.61 3.65 -6.02
C GLN A 252 -8.02 3.05 -6.16
N GLU A 253 -8.88 3.21 -5.16
CA GLU A 253 -10.27 2.72 -5.18
C GLU A 253 -11.27 3.84 -5.45
N GLU A 254 -10.98 5.06 -4.98
CA GLU A 254 -11.88 6.22 -5.09
C GLU A 254 -11.79 6.91 -6.46
N ASP A 255 -10.57 6.98 -7.03
CA ASP A 255 -10.34 7.48 -8.39
C ASP A 255 -9.18 6.73 -9.07
N PRO A 256 -9.44 5.52 -9.57
CA PRO A 256 -8.41 4.70 -10.20
C PRO A 256 -7.84 5.34 -11.48
N VAL A 257 -8.61 6.19 -12.17
CA VAL A 257 -8.17 6.85 -13.40
C VAL A 257 -7.08 7.87 -13.10
N ARG A 258 -7.35 8.86 -12.23
CA ARG A 258 -6.34 9.86 -11.84
C ARG A 258 -5.15 9.21 -11.15
N THR A 259 -5.37 8.16 -10.36
CA THR A 259 -4.29 7.40 -9.72
C THR A 259 -3.38 6.73 -10.76
N LEU A 260 -3.96 6.16 -11.82
CA LEU A 260 -3.19 5.56 -12.91
C LEU A 260 -2.43 6.61 -13.73
N GLU A 261 -3.06 7.75 -13.99
CA GLU A 261 -2.42 8.91 -14.64
C GLU A 261 -1.19 9.35 -13.83
N TRP A 262 -1.34 9.55 -12.51
CA TRP A 262 -0.23 9.90 -11.62
C TRP A 262 0.90 8.85 -11.66
N ILE A 263 0.60 7.54 -11.56
CA ILE A 263 1.62 6.48 -11.66
C ILE A 263 2.36 6.57 -13.01
N SER A 264 1.64 6.90 -14.09
CA SER A 264 2.18 6.95 -15.44
C SER A 264 2.95 8.24 -15.74
N GLU A 265 2.59 9.34 -15.10
CA GLU A 265 3.17 10.66 -15.32
C GLU A 265 4.35 10.97 -14.40
N ALA A 266 4.58 10.18 -13.35
CA ALA A 266 5.68 10.36 -12.40
C ALA A 266 7.01 10.56 -13.16
N PRO A 267 7.55 11.81 -13.27
CA PRO A 267 8.52 12.18 -14.31
C PRO A 267 9.86 11.47 -14.18
N ASP A 268 10.27 11.20 -12.97
CA ASP A 268 11.58 10.60 -12.67
C ASP A 268 11.47 9.11 -12.27
N SER A 269 10.24 8.59 -12.16
CA SER A 269 10.01 7.18 -11.85
C SER A 269 10.52 6.23 -12.96
N GLY A 270 10.80 6.77 -14.16
CA GLY A 270 11.19 5.95 -15.30
C GLY A 270 10.11 4.92 -15.71
N ILE A 271 8.90 5.05 -15.16
CA ILE A 271 7.74 4.20 -15.52
C ILE A 271 7.15 4.64 -16.85
N ARG A 272 7.53 5.84 -17.36
CA ARG A 272 7.06 6.39 -18.62
C ARG A 272 7.34 5.43 -19.80
N GLU A 273 6.31 4.75 -20.25
CA GLU A 273 6.03 4.51 -21.66
C GLU A 273 4.65 5.11 -21.94
N PRO A 274 4.43 5.74 -23.13
CA PRO A 274 3.14 6.35 -23.41
C PRO A 274 2.06 5.29 -23.26
N LEU A 275 1.11 5.53 -22.35
CA LEU A 275 -0.15 4.79 -22.27
C LEU A 275 -0.79 4.90 -23.67
N MET A 276 -0.78 3.80 -24.43
CA MET A 276 -1.70 3.66 -25.53
C MET A 276 -3.08 3.46 -24.90
N LEU A 277 -3.72 4.58 -24.53
CA LEU A 277 -5.14 4.59 -24.23
C LEU A 277 -5.83 4.11 -25.49
N THR A 278 -6.18 2.84 -25.54
CA THR A 278 -7.15 2.35 -26.54
C THR A 278 -8.45 3.04 -26.20
N SER A 279 -8.75 4.08 -26.97
CA SER A 279 -10.00 4.82 -26.89
C SER A 279 -11.16 3.82 -26.93
N GLY A 280 -11.89 3.65 -25.83
CA GLY A 280 -13.23 3.17 -25.88
C GLY A 280 -13.65 1.97 -25.07
N GLU A 281 -13.10 1.72 -23.86
CA GLU A 281 -13.85 0.88 -22.91
C GLU A 281 -13.72 1.54 -21.52
N ALA A 282 -14.82 2.15 -21.09
CA ALA A 282 -14.94 2.69 -19.75
C ALA A 282 -14.78 1.56 -18.72
N LEU A 283 -13.93 1.78 -17.73
CA LEU A 283 -13.92 0.98 -16.52
C LEU A 283 -15.26 1.16 -15.80
N SER A 284 -16.21 0.27 -16.01
CA SER A 284 -17.51 0.20 -15.33
C SER A 284 -17.44 -0.77 -14.16
#